data_7c8c3dabe774d940ec271c4880da040c
#
_entry.id   7c8c3dabe774d940ec271c4880da040c
#
_cell.length_a   1.000
_cell.length_b   1.000
_cell.length_c   1.000
_cell.angle_alpha   90.00
_cell.angle_beta   90.00
_cell.angle_gamma   90.00
#
_symmetry.space_group_name_H-M   'P 1'
#
loop_
_entity.id
_entity.type
_entity.pdbx_description
1 polymer ?
#
loop_
_entity_poly.entity_id
_entity_poly.type
_entity_poly.pdbx_seq_one_letter_code
_entity_poly.pdbx_strand_id
1 'polypeptide(L)'
;MDSRREARELVTSRTLIESNIHKKLMPHPIVQSFSSLKAFCEKKDFAGWDPYDGLNSRLFQSLPFIRDSRWCRLAWIQFFKRSPVNFRRIAGVPEEHNAKGLGLFLTAYAHLYSADPQPVYKERIYYLADKILAISSKGYSGYCWGYNFDWQARAFFQPKWTPTVVATSFVADALLTAYDKVPEQRWMDAAVSSAQFVLEDLNRTYDDKGNYAFSYSPLDKTQVFNASLLGGRLLGRVFAYTKQEVLREEARKVMQFACDHQRPDGAWTYGTLPYHQWVDNFHTGFNLECIHEYQKYTGDERFQPYIEKGFRYYIENFFTEEGIPKYYDKSVYPVDIHSPAQLIATLYKLGRVDQHRDLAEKVLSWTINNMQSRKGYFFYQKKRLLSSHICYMRWAQAWMFYALSYYIISLNTKEWTKEL
;
A
#
# COMPACT_ATOMS: atom_id res chain seq x y z
N MET A 1 -27.70 -14.06 -58.87
CA MET A 1 -26.52 -13.40 -58.23
C MET A 1 -26.76 -13.02 -56.76
N ASP A 2 -27.98 -13.02 -56.30
CA ASP A 2 -28.39 -12.54 -54.95
C ASP A 2 -28.11 -13.52 -53.79
N SER A 3 -28.31 -14.83 -54.01
CA SER A 3 -28.20 -15.84 -52.96
C SER A 3 -26.76 -16.05 -52.39
N ARG A 4 -25.74 -15.71 -53.19
CA ARG A 4 -24.31 -15.79 -52.72
C ARG A 4 -23.90 -14.56 -51.88
N ARG A 5 -24.60 -13.47 -52.03
CA ARG A 5 -24.38 -12.22 -51.26
C ARG A 5 -25.03 -12.34 -49.86
N GLU A 6 -26.25 -12.86 -49.82
CA GLU A 6 -26.96 -13.12 -48.55
C GLU A 6 -26.26 -14.20 -47.70
N ALA A 7 -25.72 -15.25 -48.31
CA ALA A 7 -24.96 -16.26 -47.59
C ALA A 7 -23.64 -15.73 -47.01
N ARG A 8 -22.97 -14.76 -47.67
CA ARG A 8 -21.76 -14.11 -47.14
C ARG A 8 -22.08 -13.17 -46.01
N GLU A 9 -23.18 -12.39 -46.10
CA GLU A 9 -23.60 -11.50 -45.01
C GLU A 9 -24.06 -12.26 -43.77
N LEU A 10 -24.72 -13.40 -43.92
CA LEU A 10 -25.07 -14.29 -42.79
C LEU A 10 -23.83 -14.95 -42.13
N VAL A 11 -22.82 -15.34 -42.88
CA VAL A 11 -21.57 -15.90 -42.35
C VAL A 11 -20.78 -14.80 -41.61
N THR A 12 -20.73 -13.57 -42.17
CA THR A 12 -19.99 -12.47 -41.53
C THR A 12 -20.69 -12.01 -40.24
N SER A 13 -22.02 -11.95 -40.22
CA SER A 13 -22.79 -11.59 -39.03
C SER A 13 -22.70 -12.70 -37.94
N ARG A 14 -22.68 -13.98 -38.33
CA ARG A 14 -22.51 -15.10 -37.41
C ARG A 14 -21.11 -15.13 -36.80
N THR A 15 -20.06 -14.85 -37.59
CA THR A 15 -18.68 -14.74 -37.10
C THR A 15 -18.47 -13.53 -36.18
N LEU A 16 -19.14 -12.41 -36.45
CA LEU A 16 -19.16 -11.22 -35.59
C LEU A 16 -19.93 -11.48 -34.29
N ILE A 17 -21.04 -12.19 -34.34
CA ILE A 17 -21.81 -12.59 -33.16
C ILE A 17 -21.03 -13.61 -32.32
N GLU A 18 -20.42 -14.62 -32.93
CA GLU A 18 -19.58 -15.61 -32.23
C GLU A 18 -18.31 -14.96 -31.67
N SER A 19 -17.67 -14.00 -32.36
CA SER A 19 -16.54 -13.24 -31.82
C SER A 19 -16.94 -12.31 -30.68
N ASN A 20 -18.13 -11.72 -30.73
CA ASN A 20 -18.66 -10.89 -29.65
C ASN A 20 -19.12 -11.72 -28.45
N ILE A 21 -19.68 -12.93 -28.68
CA ILE A 21 -20.01 -13.88 -27.61
C ILE A 21 -18.73 -14.43 -26.99
N HIS A 22 -17.69 -14.74 -27.76
CA HIS A 22 -16.39 -15.16 -27.24
C HIS A 22 -15.66 -14.04 -26.48
N LYS A 23 -15.74 -12.78 -26.95
CA LYS A 23 -15.26 -11.61 -26.19
C LYS A 23 -16.03 -11.38 -24.88
N LYS A 24 -17.30 -11.75 -24.83
CA LYS A 24 -18.15 -11.65 -23.64
C LYS A 24 -17.93 -12.80 -22.65
N LEU A 25 -17.28 -13.90 -23.09
CA LEU A 25 -16.99 -15.10 -22.29
C LEU A 25 -15.54 -15.18 -21.74
N MET A 26 -14.65 -14.28 -22.15
CA MET A 26 -13.29 -14.20 -21.59
C MET A 26 -13.31 -13.33 -20.34
N PRO A 27 -12.80 -13.83 -19.19
CA PRO A 27 -12.69 -13.05 -17.98
C PRO A 27 -11.86 -11.78 -18.24
N HIS A 28 -12.28 -10.67 -17.60
CA HIS A 28 -11.54 -9.42 -17.73
C HIS A 28 -10.08 -9.61 -17.30
N PRO A 29 -9.05 -9.26 -18.10
CA PRO A 29 -7.66 -9.60 -17.82
C PRO A 29 -7.17 -9.19 -16.43
N ILE A 30 -7.69 -8.07 -15.91
CA ILE A 30 -7.35 -7.58 -14.56
C ILE A 30 -7.99 -8.47 -13.48
N VAL A 31 -9.22 -8.97 -13.70
CA VAL A 31 -9.89 -9.91 -12.79
C VAL A 31 -9.16 -11.25 -12.76
N GLN A 32 -8.75 -11.76 -13.91
CA GLN A 32 -7.95 -12.98 -14.02
C GLN A 32 -6.59 -12.83 -13.31
N SER A 33 -5.94 -11.67 -13.48
CA SER A 33 -4.70 -11.33 -12.77
C SER A 33 -4.89 -11.35 -11.25
N PHE A 34 -5.97 -10.75 -10.76
CA PHE A 34 -6.30 -10.73 -9.33
C PHE A 34 -6.61 -12.15 -8.80
N SER A 35 -7.41 -12.93 -9.51
CA SER A 35 -7.72 -14.32 -9.13
C SER A 35 -6.44 -15.16 -8.98
N SER A 36 -5.50 -15.02 -9.93
CA SER A 36 -4.20 -15.70 -9.86
C SER A 36 -3.35 -15.25 -8.67
N LEU A 37 -3.34 -13.93 -8.38
CA LEU A 37 -2.65 -13.37 -7.22
C LEU A 37 -3.29 -13.82 -5.90
N LYS A 38 -4.63 -13.83 -5.83
CA LYS A 38 -5.39 -14.28 -4.67
C LYS A 38 -5.06 -15.74 -4.33
N ALA A 39 -5.13 -16.63 -5.32
CA ALA A 39 -4.78 -18.03 -5.14
C ALA A 39 -3.30 -18.22 -4.67
N PHE A 40 -2.38 -17.41 -5.19
CA PHE A 40 -0.98 -17.42 -4.76
C PHE A 40 -0.83 -16.99 -3.30
N CYS A 41 -1.46 -15.87 -2.89
CA CYS A 41 -1.34 -15.32 -1.53
C CYS A 41 -1.99 -16.25 -0.50
N GLU A 42 -3.16 -16.80 -0.79
CA GLU A 42 -3.84 -17.77 0.07
C GLU A 42 -3.03 -19.06 0.25
N LYS A 43 -2.45 -19.60 -0.83
CA LYS A 43 -1.56 -20.78 -0.76
C LYS A 43 -0.34 -20.54 0.11
N LYS A 44 0.15 -19.30 0.20
CA LYS A 44 1.28 -18.86 1.04
C LYS A 44 0.85 -18.46 2.44
N ASP A 45 -0.41 -18.61 2.80
CA ASP A 45 -0.97 -18.12 4.08
C ASP A 45 -0.61 -16.65 4.34
N PHE A 46 -0.52 -15.81 3.30
CA PHE A 46 -0.14 -14.40 3.39
C PHE A 46 1.23 -14.13 4.03
N ALA A 47 2.05 -15.16 4.21
CA ALA A 47 3.41 -15.10 4.74
C ALA A 47 4.45 -15.06 3.61
N GLY A 48 5.58 -14.39 3.84
CA GLY A 48 6.66 -14.33 2.88
C GLY A 48 7.78 -13.36 3.26
N TRP A 49 8.72 -13.19 2.35
CA TRP A 49 9.86 -12.29 2.52
C TRP A 49 9.50 -10.82 2.29
N ASP A 50 10.41 -9.95 2.75
CA ASP A 50 10.39 -8.50 2.59
C ASP A 50 11.70 -7.98 2.00
N PRO A 51 11.73 -6.85 1.27
CA PRO A 51 12.99 -6.28 0.79
C PRO A 51 14.00 -5.93 1.89
N TYR A 52 13.54 -5.71 3.11
CA TYR A 52 14.34 -5.21 4.24
C TYR A 52 14.63 -6.27 5.31
N ASP A 53 14.18 -7.51 5.17
CA ASP A 53 14.26 -8.59 6.15
C ASP A 53 15.63 -9.29 6.23
N GLY A 54 16.62 -8.81 5.49
CA GLY A 54 17.94 -9.45 5.41
C GLY A 54 18.62 -9.70 6.76
N LEU A 55 18.38 -8.84 7.75
CA LEU A 55 18.94 -9.00 9.09
C LEU A 55 18.33 -10.16 9.90
N ASN A 56 17.15 -10.68 9.50
CA ASN A 56 16.57 -11.90 10.09
C ASN A 56 17.26 -13.19 9.62
N SER A 57 18.28 -13.08 8.77
CA SER A 57 19.07 -14.24 8.30
C SER A 57 19.72 -14.96 9.46
N ARG A 58 19.50 -16.27 9.56
CA ARG A 58 20.18 -17.13 10.55
C ARG A 58 21.70 -17.04 10.42
N LEU A 59 22.19 -16.98 9.18
CA LEU A 59 23.62 -16.79 8.90
C LEU A 59 24.12 -15.46 9.49
N PHE A 60 23.41 -14.35 9.27
CA PHE A 60 23.80 -13.03 9.78
C PHE A 60 23.79 -13.01 11.32
N GLN A 61 22.75 -13.56 11.93
CA GLN A 61 22.58 -13.58 13.38
C GLN A 61 23.62 -14.48 14.10
N SER A 62 24.20 -15.45 13.40
CA SER A 62 25.27 -16.31 13.94
C SER A 62 26.66 -15.64 13.99
N LEU A 63 26.80 -14.41 13.43
CA LEU A 63 28.06 -13.68 13.32
C LEU A 63 28.07 -12.44 14.26
N PRO A 64 28.36 -12.57 15.57
CA PRO A 64 28.13 -11.53 16.57
C PRO A 64 28.83 -10.21 16.23
N PHE A 65 30.11 -10.23 15.85
CA PHE A 65 30.85 -9.00 15.51
C PHE A 65 30.30 -8.28 14.28
N ILE A 66 29.74 -9.01 13.31
CA ILE A 66 29.15 -8.47 12.10
C ILE A 66 27.76 -7.90 12.38
N ARG A 67 26.93 -8.65 13.14
CA ARG A 67 25.54 -8.20 13.43
C ARG A 67 25.53 -6.93 14.29
N ASP A 68 26.53 -6.72 15.15
CA ASP A 68 26.58 -5.56 16.04
C ASP A 68 27.14 -4.31 15.34
N SER A 69 27.80 -4.47 14.18
CA SER A 69 28.29 -3.36 13.38
C SER A 69 27.20 -2.69 12.55
N ARG A 70 27.00 -1.37 12.73
CA ARG A 70 26.06 -0.56 11.93
C ARG A 70 26.33 -0.67 10.42
N TRP A 71 27.60 -0.64 10.04
CA TRP A 71 27.98 -0.66 8.64
C TRP A 71 27.72 -2.03 8.00
N CYS A 72 27.97 -3.10 8.74
CA CYS A 72 27.68 -4.46 8.28
C CYS A 72 26.17 -4.66 8.14
N ARG A 73 25.35 -4.17 9.08
CA ARG A 73 23.88 -4.21 8.94
C ARG A 73 23.41 -3.47 7.70
N LEU A 74 23.91 -2.26 7.47
CA LEU A 74 23.56 -1.49 6.26
C LEU A 74 23.97 -2.22 4.97
N ALA A 75 25.21 -2.71 4.90
CA ALA A 75 25.71 -3.46 3.75
C ALA A 75 24.88 -4.72 3.49
N TRP A 76 24.55 -5.47 4.53
CA TRP A 76 23.76 -6.69 4.43
C TRP A 76 22.35 -6.44 3.91
N ILE A 77 21.63 -5.44 4.45
CA ILE A 77 20.32 -5.03 3.92
C ILE A 77 20.44 -4.60 2.47
N GLN A 78 21.43 -3.79 2.10
CA GLN A 78 21.59 -3.31 0.72
C GLN A 78 21.91 -4.47 -0.24
N PHE A 79 22.70 -5.45 0.18
CA PHE A 79 22.96 -6.66 -0.59
C PHE A 79 21.66 -7.39 -0.94
N PHE A 80 20.84 -7.72 0.08
CA PHE A 80 19.56 -8.42 -0.15
C PHE A 80 18.54 -7.59 -0.95
N LYS A 81 18.48 -6.28 -0.71
CA LYS A 81 17.55 -5.38 -1.40
C LYS A 81 17.91 -5.18 -2.87
N ARG A 82 19.21 -5.09 -3.19
CA ARG A 82 19.68 -4.78 -4.55
C ARG A 82 19.93 -6.00 -5.41
N SER A 83 20.16 -7.16 -4.81
CA SER A 83 20.40 -8.40 -5.54
C SER A 83 19.18 -8.79 -6.38
N PRO A 84 19.35 -9.12 -7.65
CA PRO A 84 18.28 -9.69 -8.47
C PRO A 84 18.03 -11.16 -8.14
N VAL A 85 19.01 -11.83 -7.49
CA VAL A 85 18.92 -13.22 -7.03
C VAL A 85 18.45 -13.26 -5.59
N ASN A 86 17.52 -14.17 -5.29
CA ASN A 86 17.00 -14.33 -3.94
C ASN A 86 17.85 -15.28 -3.11
N PHE A 87 18.77 -14.74 -2.34
CA PHE A 87 19.62 -15.50 -1.41
C PHE A 87 18.97 -15.80 -0.05
N ARG A 88 17.74 -15.33 0.20
CA ARG A 88 17.08 -15.45 1.51
C ARG A 88 16.95 -16.88 2.00
N ARG A 89 16.58 -17.79 1.12
CA ARG A 89 16.43 -19.20 1.46
C ARG A 89 17.78 -19.82 1.91
N ILE A 90 18.85 -19.51 1.18
CA ILE A 90 20.20 -20.03 1.50
C ILE A 90 20.73 -19.40 2.79
N ALA A 91 20.48 -18.11 2.99
CA ALA A 91 20.89 -17.39 4.18
C ALA A 91 19.99 -17.67 5.41
N GLY A 92 18.93 -18.45 5.26
CA GLY A 92 18.02 -18.81 6.34
C GLY A 92 17.14 -17.67 6.82
N VAL A 93 16.71 -16.75 5.92
CA VAL A 93 15.69 -15.75 6.26
C VAL A 93 14.32 -16.41 6.26
N PRO A 94 13.54 -16.36 7.38
CA PRO A 94 12.24 -17.00 7.45
C PRO A 94 11.18 -16.27 6.61
N GLU A 95 10.20 -17.01 6.08
CA GLU A 95 8.97 -16.45 5.52
C GLU A 95 7.99 -16.24 6.69
N GLU A 96 7.64 -14.99 7.00
CA GLU A 96 6.81 -14.64 8.16
C GLU A 96 5.66 -13.71 7.78
N HIS A 97 4.65 -13.61 8.66
CA HIS A 97 3.60 -12.60 8.56
C HIS A 97 4.15 -11.22 8.88
N ASN A 98 3.70 -10.23 8.12
CA ASN A 98 4.00 -8.82 8.39
C ASN A 98 2.69 -8.07 8.67
N ALA A 99 2.64 -7.33 9.78
CA ALA A 99 1.43 -6.65 10.24
C ALA A 99 0.82 -5.71 9.17
N LYS A 100 1.66 -4.88 8.52
CA LYS A 100 1.20 -3.99 7.44
C LYS A 100 0.70 -4.78 6.24
N GLY A 101 1.36 -5.89 5.87
CA GLY A 101 0.92 -6.77 4.79
C GLY A 101 -0.44 -7.39 5.08
N LEU A 102 -0.62 -7.94 6.29
CA LEU A 102 -1.91 -8.48 6.73
C LEU A 102 -3.01 -7.41 6.74
N GLY A 103 -2.70 -6.17 7.16
CA GLY A 103 -3.64 -5.05 7.13
C GLY A 103 -4.12 -4.73 5.71
N LEU A 104 -3.23 -4.73 4.71
CA LEU A 104 -3.61 -4.52 3.31
C LEU A 104 -4.53 -5.64 2.79
N PHE A 105 -4.24 -6.91 3.11
CA PHE A 105 -5.11 -8.03 2.77
C PHE A 105 -6.46 -7.93 3.49
N LEU A 106 -6.49 -7.61 4.78
CA LEU A 106 -7.72 -7.42 5.55
C LEU A 106 -8.62 -6.35 4.93
N THR A 107 -8.06 -5.18 4.59
CA THR A 107 -8.81 -4.11 3.92
C THR A 107 -9.38 -4.59 2.59
N ALA A 108 -8.61 -5.30 1.79
CA ALA A 108 -9.06 -5.82 0.51
C ALA A 108 -10.21 -6.81 0.66
N TYR A 109 -10.13 -7.76 1.59
CA TYR A 109 -11.23 -8.70 1.86
C TYR A 109 -12.48 -8.02 2.42
N ALA A 110 -12.32 -6.98 3.26
CA ALA A 110 -13.45 -6.19 3.75
C ALA A 110 -14.18 -5.47 2.61
N HIS A 111 -13.45 -4.97 1.62
CA HIS A 111 -14.03 -4.35 0.43
C HIS A 111 -14.71 -5.37 -0.49
N LEU A 112 -14.07 -6.52 -0.75
CA LEU A 112 -14.68 -7.62 -1.51
C LEU A 112 -15.97 -8.09 -0.86
N TYR A 113 -15.97 -8.28 0.47
CA TYR A 113 -17.16 -8.66 1.23
C TYR A 113 -18.27 -7.60 1.15
N SER A 114 -17.91 -6.31 1.15
CA SER A 114 -18.88 -5.23 0.99
C SER A 114 -19.56 -5.22 -0.38
N ALA A 115 -18.82 -5.59 -1.43
CA ALA A 115 -19.34 -5.64 -2.80
C ALA A 115 -20.12 -6.93 -3.09
N ASP A 116 -19.64 -8.06 -2.55
CA ASP A 116 -20.25 -9.38 -2.65
C ASP A 116 -20.10 -10.13 -1.33
N PRO A 117 -21.17 -10.22 -0.49
CA PRO A 117 -21.12 -10.77 0.87
C PRO A 117 -20.97 -12.30 0.91
N GLN A 118 -19.89 -12.86 0.37
CA GLN A 118 -19.59 -14.28 0.40
C GLN A 118 -19.06 -14.73 1.77
N PRO A 119 -19.50 -15.87 2.31
CA PRO A 119 -19.03 -16.41 3.59
C PRO A 119 -17.50 -16.55 3.65
N VAL A 120 -16.86 -16.97 2.56
CA VAL A 120 -15.41 -17.14 2.47
C VAL A 120 -14.64 -15.81 2.71
N TYR A 121 -15.16 -14.68 2.25
CA TYR A 121 -14.53 -13.39 2.52
C TYR A 121 -14.66 -13.00 3.98
N LYS A 122 -15.80 -13.28 4.60
CA LYS A 122 -16.01 -13.05 6.04
C LYS A 122 -15.05 -13.90 6.88
N GLU A 123 -14.87 -15.17 6.55
CA GLU A 123 -13.90 -16.06 7.20
C GLU A 123 -12.47 -15.52 7.09
N ARG A 124 -12.09 -15.01 5.90
CA ARG A 124 -10.77 -14.38 5.70
C ARG A 124 -10.58 -13.11 6.51
N ILE A 125 -11.64 -12.29 6.66
CA ILE A 125 -11.61 -11.09 7.51
C ILE A 125 -11.30 -11.48 8.96
N TYR A 126 -12.02 -12.44 9.55
CA TYR A 126 -11.74 -12.92 10.92
C TYR A 126 -10.33 -13.48 11.05
N TYR A 127 -9.94 -14.34 10.12
CA TYR A 127 -8.61 -14.95 10.12
C TYR A 127 -7.47 -13.91 10.12
N LEU A 128 -7.54 -12.92 9.21
CA LEU A 128 -6.50 -11.89 9.09
C LEU A 128 -6.50 -10.95 10.29
N ALA A 129 -7.66 -10.56 10.79
CA ALA A 129 -7.78 -9.72 11.97
C ALA A 129 -7.21 -10.40 13.22
N ASP A 130 -7.49 -11.70 13.43
CA ASP A 130 -6.94 -12.47 14.54
C ASP A 130 -5.42 -12.57 14.46
N LYS A 131 -4.87 -12.84 13.27
CA LYS A 131 -3.41 -12.82 13.06
C LYS A 131 -2.79 -11.47 13.37
N ILE A 132 -3.42 -10.38 12.95
CA ILE A 132 -2.97 -9.00 13.22
C ILE A 132 -2.94 -8.73 14.72
N LEU A 133 -4.01 -9.04 15.45
CA LEU A 133 -4.07 -8.81 16.89
C LEU A 133 -3.03 -9.63 17.65
N ALA A 134 -2.77 -10.86 17.21
CA ALA A 134 -1.77 -11.75 17.83
C ALA A 134 -0.33 -11.22 17.72
N ILE A 135 0.01 -10.45 16.66
CA ILE A 135 1.37 -9.92 16.43
C ILE A 135 1.52 -8.44 16.80
N SER A 136 0.63 -7.89 17.64
CA SER A 136 0.75 -6.52 18.14
C SER A 136 1.99 -6.36 19.02
N SER A 137 2.66 -5.21 18.93
CA SER A 137 3.78 -4.84 19.79
C SER A 137 3.29 -4.57 21.22
N LYS A 138 4.10 -4.93 22.22
CA LYS A 138 3.73 -4.81 23.63
C LYS A 138 4.58 -3.78 24.37
N GLY A 139 4.06 -3.22 25.47
CA GLY A 139 4.77 -2.26 26.31
C GLY A 139 4.66 -0.79 25.85
N TYR A 140 3.62 -0.47 25.09
CA TYR A 140 3.29 0.88 24.62
C TYR A 140 1.90 1.31 25.10
N SER A 141 1.56 2.60 24.94
CA SER A 141 0.35 3.20 25.48
C SER A 141 -0.95 2.71 24.86
N GLY A 142 -0.88 2.07 23.69
CA GLY A 142 -2.03 1.48 22.99
C GLY A 142 -1.64 0.37 22.06
N TYR A 143 -2.62 -0.23 21.37
CA TYR A 143 -2.33 -1.20 20.33
C TYR A 143 -1.49 -0.57 19.23
N CYS A 144 -0.38 -1.21 18.90
CA CYS A 144 0.54 -0.75 17.86
C CYS A 144 1.27 -1.92 17.21
N TRP A 145 1.88 -1.68 16.05
CA TRP A 145 2.53 -2.73 15.27
C TRP A 145 3.84 -2.24 14.67
N GLY A 146 4.83 -3.14 14.70
CA GLY A 146 6.12 -2.98 14.07
C GLY A 146 6.32 -3.96 12.91
N TYR A 147 7.48 -3.86 12.28
CA TYR A 147 7.90 -4.84 11.29
C TYR A 147 8.42 -6.12 11.97
N ASN A 148 8.23 -7.24 11.31
CA ASN A 148 8.70 -8.56 11.76
C ASN A 148 10.19 -8.80 11.48
N PHE A 149 11.00 -7.75 11.36
CA PHE A 149 12.43 -7.81 11.09
C PHE A 149 13.18 -6.63 11.70
N ASP A 150 14.44 -6.86 12.02
CA ASP A 150 15.39 -5.81 12.38
C ASP A 150 15.68 -4.93 11.17
N TRP A 151 15.73 -3.63 11.38
CA TRP A 151 16.00 -2.68 10.31
C TRP A 151 17.04 -1.64 10.70
N GLN A 152 18.06 -1.47 9.86
CA GLN A 152 19.04 -0.41 10.01
C GLN A 152 18.75 0.70 8.98
N ALA A 153 18.24 1.82 9.47
CA ALA A 153 18.17 3.06 8.71
C ALA A 153 19.51 3.80 8.73
N ARG A 154 19.62 4.84 7.91
CA ARG A 154 20.81 5.74 7.99
C ARG A 154 20.90 6.46 9.32
N ALA A 155 19.77 6.79 9.93
CA ALA A 155 19.73 7.57 11.17
C ALA A 155 19.76 6.69 12.43
N PHE A 156 19.10 5.52 12.44
CA PHE A 156 18.89 4.70 13.63
C PHE A 156 18.77 3.21 13.30
N PHE A 157 18.90 2.38 14.30
CA PHE A 157 18.58 0.95 14.27
C PHE A 157 17.22 0.72 14.90
N GLN A 158 16.38 -0.04 14.24
CA GLN A 158 15.06 -0.43 14.72
C GLN A 158 14.99 -1.93 14.90
N PRO A 159 14.92 -2.42 16.14
CA PRO A 159 14.70 -3.82 16.43
C PRO A 159 13.37 -4.33 15.88
N LYS A 160 13.32 -5.62 15.56
CA LYS A 160 12.09 -6.35 15.21
C LYS A 160 10.98 -6.05 16.23
N TRP A 161 9.78 -5.86 15.73
CA TRP A 161 8.57 -5.54 16.53
C TRP A 161 8.55 -4.15 17.18
N THR A 162 9.58 -3.32 17.04
CA THR A 162 9.46 -1.91 17.41
C THR A 162 8.33 -1.27 16.57
N PRO A 163 7.29 -0.69 17.22
CA PRO A 163 6.17 -0.16 16.47
C PRO A 163 6.56 1.07 15.66
N THR A 164 5.89 1.21 14.52
CA THR A 164 6.02 2.38 13.66
C THR A 164 4.67 3.01 13.44
N VAL A 165 4.64 4.33 13.28
CA VAL A 165 3.41 5.03 12.90
C VAL A 165 2.83 4.47 11.60
N VAL A 166 3.71 4.08 10.66
CA VAL A 166 3.31 3.54 9.36
C VAL A 166 2.59 2.20 9.50
N ALA A 167 3.18 1.21 10.17
CA ALA A 167 2.55 -0.10 10.34
C ALA A 167 1.26 0.02 11.17
N THR A 168 1.31 0.77 12.27
CA THR A 168 0.17 0.99 13.15
C THR A 168 -1.00 1.64 12.43
N SER A 169 -0.75 2.72 11.67
CA SER A 169 -1.83 3.42 10.95
C SER A 169 -2.48 2.56 9.86
N PHE A 170 -1.72 1.74 9.12
CA PHE A 170 -2.30 0.83 8.13
C PHE A 170 -3.12 -0.28 8.78
N VAL A 171 -2.65 -0.82 9.91
CA VAL A 171 -3.33 -1.89 10.62
C VAL A 171 -4.60 -1.40 11.31
N ALA A 172 -4.52 -0.29 12.03
CA ALA A 172 -5.70 0.30 12.69
C ALA A 172 -6.77 0.69 11.66
N ASP A 173 -6.36 1.25 10.52
CA ASP A 173 -7.24 1.55 9.40
C ASP A 173 -7.93 0.30 8.83
N ALA A 174 -7.19 -0.79 8.70
CA ALA A 174 -7.72 -2.07 8.24
C ALA A 174 -8.74 -2.67 9.23
N LEU A 175 -8.45 -2.60 10.53
CA LEU A 175 -9.37 -3.08 11.57
C LEU A 175 -10.67 -2.26 11.58
N LEU A 176 -10.60 -0.94 11.46
CA LEU A 176 -11.80 -0.08 11.33
C LEU A 176 -12.57 -0.35 10.05
N THR A 177 -11.87 -0.60 8.93
CA THR A 177 -12.52 -0.96 7.67
C THR A 177 -13.22 -2.32 7.75
N ALA A 178 -12.63 -3.29 8.45
CA ALA A 178 -13.26 -4.57 8.72
C ALA A 178 -14.47 -4.42 9.66
N TYR A 179 -14.34 -3.61 10.71
CA TYR A 179 -15.43 -3.29 11.65
C TYR A 179 -16.63 -2.67 10.94
N ASP A 180 -16.43 -1.75 10.03
CA ASP A 180 -17.50 -1.10 9.24
C ASP A 180 -18.33 -2.11 8.42
N LYS A 181 -17.78 -3.29 8.10
CA LYS A 181 -18.42 -4.32 7.28
C LYS A 181 -18.89 -5.53 8.09
N VAL A 182 -18.15 -5.88 9.12
CA VAL A 182 -18.41 -6.98 10.04
C VAL A 182 -18.15 -6.45 11.45
N PRO A 183 -19.16 -5.90 12.15
CA PRO A 183 -18.99 -5.27 13.46
C PRO A 183 -18.47 -6.29 14.49
N GLU A 184 -17.23 -6.09 14.94
CA GLU A 184 -16.56 -6.87 15.97
C GLU A 184 -15.84 -5.92 16.92
N GLN A 185 -16.35 -5.77 18.15
CA GLN A 185 -15.95 -4.72 19.07
C GLN A 185 -14.44 -4.72 19.37
N ARG A 186 -13.81 -5.89 19.49
CA ARG A 186 -12.37 -6.01 19.75
C ARG A 186 -11.49 -5.38 18.65
N TRP A 187 -11.97 -5.30 17.40
CA TRP A 187 -11.25 -4.63 16.31
C TRP A 187 -11.35 -3.12 16.46
N MET A 188 -12.54 -2.62 16.80
CA MET A 188 -12.75 -1.20 17.11
C MET A 188 -11.88 -0.77 18.30
N ASP A 189 -11.92 -1.51 19.41
CA ASP A 189 -11.16 -1.18 20.62
C ASP A 189 -9.65 -1.14 20.34
N ALA A 190 -9.12 -2.11 19.62
CA ALA A 190 -7.72 -2.14 19.23
C ALA A 190 -7.33 -0.95 18.35
N ALA A 191 -8.16 -0.63 17.34
CA ALA A 191 -7.89 0.48 16.44
C ALA A 191 -8.02 1.85 17.14
N VAL A 192 -9.01 2.03 18.00
CA VAL A 192 -9.20 3.27 18.77
C VAL A 192 -8.03 3.48 19.73
N SER A 193 -7.60 2.43 20.44
CA SER A 193 -6.46 2.55 21.35
C SER A 193 -5.14 2.87 20.65
N SER A 194 -5.02 2.60 19.34
CA SER A 194 -3.83 2.97 18.56
C SER A 194 -3.61 4.49 18.47
N ALA A 195 -4.64 5.29 18.70
CA ALA A 195 -4.49 6.74 18.79
C ALA A 195 -3.65 7.16 20.01
N GLN A 196 -3.73 6.42 21.13
CA GLN A 196 -2.88 6.66 22.30
C GLN A 196 -1.40 6.44 21.98
N PHE A 197 -1.06 5.34 21.29
CA PHE A 197 0.30 5.12 20.81
C PHE A 197 0.82 6.29 19.97
N VAL A 198 0.00 6.82 19.06
CA VAL A 198 0.41 7.94 18.20
C VAL A 198 0.64 9.20 19.03
N LEU A 199 -0.22 9.48 20.02
CA LEU A 199 -0.16 10.71 20.83
C LEU A 199 0.92 10.65 21.92
N GLU A 200 1.15 9.50 22.53
CA GLU A 200 1.95 9.38 23.77
C GLU A 200 3.34 8.80 23.52
N ASP A 201 3.49 7.88 22.55
CA ASP A 201 4.76 7.19 22.35
C ASP A 201 5.62 7.79 21.22
N LEU A 202 5.03 8.53 20.27
CA LEU A 202 5.78 9.14 19.17
C LEU A 202 6.34 10.51 19.55
N ASN A 203 7.57 10.78 19.09
CA ASN A 203 8.17 12.10 19.23
C ASN A 203 7.49 13.10 18.29
N ARG A 204 7.43 14.37 18.70
CA ARG A 204 6.92 15.49 17.91
C ARG A 204 8.05 16.48 17.63
N THR A 205 8.12 16.97 16.41
CA THR A 205 9.02 18.06 16.02
C THR A 205 8.18 19.20 15.50
N TYR A 206 8.21 20.34 16.22
CA TYR A 206 7.37 21.50 15.98
C TYR A 206 8.00 22.48 15.00
N ASP A 207 7.16 23.18 14.24
CA ASP A 207 7.51 24.41 13.54
C ASP A 207 7.25 25.65 14.44
N ASP A 208 7.60 26.84 13.91
CA ASP A 208 7.44 28.10 14.63
C ASP A 208 5.96 28.51 14.84
N LYS A 209 5.01 27.84 14.16
CA LYS A 209 3.57 28.08 14.25
C LYS A 209 2.87 27.11 15.22
N GLY A 210 3.61 26.19 15.83
CA GLY A 210 3.07 25.15 16.71
C GLY A 210 2.45 23.95 15.98
N ASN A 211 2.58 23.85 14.65
CA ASN A 211 2.30 22.64 13.92
C ASN A 211 3.50 21.69 14.04
N TYR A 212 3.31 20.38 13.77
CA TYR A 212 4.40 19.43 13.99
C TYR A 212 4.30 18.19 13.10
N ALA A 213 5.43 17.50 13.00
CA ALA A 213 5.51 16.16 12.45
C ALA A 213 5.69 15.11 13.56
N PHE A 214 4.97 14.00 13.49
CA PHE A 214 5.27 12.80 14.24
C PHE A 214 6.52 12.11 13.70
N SER A 215 7.31 11.53 14.61
CA SER A 215 8.42 10.63 14.23
C SER A 215 7.94 9.34 13.58
N TYR A 216 8.85 8.64 12.89
CA TYR A 216 8.55 7.34 12.28
C TYR A 216 8.30 6.24 13.33
N SER A 217 9.02 6.29 14.45
CA SER A 217 8.93 5.37 15.58
C SER A 217 9.25 6.10 16.89
N PRO A 218 9.05 5.49 18.07
CA PRO A 218 9.50 6.04 19.35
C PRO A 218 11.01 6.26 19.44
N LEU A 219 11.81 5.57 18.61
CA LEU A 219 13.27 5.58 18.65
C LEU A 219 13.93 6.70 17.84
N ASP A 220 13.17 7.48 17.07
CA ASP A 220 13.70 8.51 16.18
C ASP A 220 12.98 9.85 16.31
N LYS A 221 13.52 10.88 15.65
CA LYS A 221 12.93 12.21 15.53
C LYS A 221 12.90 12.69 14.08
N THR A 222 12.80 11.76 13.13
CA THR A 222 12.79 12.08 11.70
C THR A 222 11.47 12.74 11.31
N GLN A 223 11.54 13.73 10.45
CA GLN A 223 10.39 14.45 9.90
C GLN A 223 10.10 13.93 8.49
N VAL A 224 9.42 12.79 8.41
CA VAL A 224 9.02 12.15 7.16
C VAL A 224 7.54 12.42 6.93
N PHE A 225 7.20 13.14 5.86
CA PHE A 225 5.83 13.65 5.66
C PHE A 225 4.78 12.54 5.62
N ASN A 226 4.96 11.53 4.79
CA ASN A 226 3.98 10.45 4.70
C ASN A 226 3.80 9.68 6.01
N ALA A 227 4.86 9.48 6.80
CA ALA A 227 4.78 8.80 8.08
C ALA A 227 3.96 9.62 9.09
N SER A 228 4.27 10.92 9.20
CA SER A 228 3.54 11.85 10.05
C SER A 228 2.06 11.96 9.63
N LEU A 229 1.79 12.15 8.33
CA LEU A 229 0.44 12.23 7.78
C LEU A 229 -0.40 10.97 8.04
N LEU A 230 0.21 9.77 8.01
CA LEU A 230 -0.47 8.52 8.37
C LEU A 230 -0.93 8.53 9.83
N GLY A 231 -0.11 9.06 10.74
CA GLY A 231 -0.51 9.27 12.13
C GLY A 231 -1.69 10.25 12.25
N GLY A 232 -1.60 11.41 11.59
CA GLY A 232 -2.69 12.38 11.57
C GLY A 232 -3.99 11.84 10.97
N ARG A 233 -3.90 11.06 9.88
CA ARG A 233 -5.05 10.37 9.28
C ARG A 233 -5.70 9.40 10.27
N LEU A 234 -4.91 8.61 11.01
CA LEU A 234 -5.42 7.69 12.02
C LEU A 234 -6.17 8.45 13.11
N LEU A 235 -5.60 9.55 13.63
CA LEU A 235 -6.28 10.39 14.62
C LEU A 235 -7.61 10.95 14.09
N GLY A 236 -7.64 11.44 12.85
CA GLY A 236 -8.86 11.91 12.19
C GLY A 236 -9.91 10.80 12.03
N ARG A 237 -9.49 9.59 11.69
CA ARG A 237 -10.40 8.45 11.57
C ARG A 237 -10.96 8.02 12.92
N VAL A 238 -10.13 7.95 13.96
CA VAL A 238 -10.59 7.63 15.33
C VAL A 238 -11.53 8.72 15.85
N PHE A 239 -11.26 10.01 15.56
CA PHE A 239 -12.19 11.11 15.84
C PHE A 239 -13.58 10.87 15.23
N ALA A 240 -13.67 10.35 14.01
CA ALA A 240 -14.96 10.10 13.36
C ALA A 240 -15.87 9.14 14.18
N TYR A 241 -15.27 8.22 14.94
CA TYR A 241 -15.99 7.28 15.82
C TYR A 241 -16.20 7.81 17.24
N THR A 242 -15.15 8.45 17.82
CA THR A 242 -15.15 8.80 19.26
C THR A 242 -15.61 10.23 19.55
N LYS A 243 -15.57 11.11 18.55
CA LYS A 243 -15.86 12.56 18.66
C LYS A 243 -14.97 13.31 19.66
N GLN A 244 -13.80 12.76 19.99
CA GLN A 244 -12.83 13.41 20.86
C GLN A 244 -12.09 14.53 20.11
N GLU A 245 -12.43 15.79 20.38
CA GLU A 245 -11.92 16.97 19.67
C GLU A 245 -10.39 17.09 19.69
N VAL A 246 -9.73 16.61 20.74
CA VAL A 246 -8.27 16.60 20.82
C VAL A 246 -7.64 15.84 19.65
N LEU A 247 -8.26 14.74 19.19
CA LEU A 247 -7.76 13.94 18.06
C LEU A 247 -7.83 14.72 16.75
N ARG A 248 -8.92 15.48 16.55
CA ARG A 248 -9.10 16.34 15.37
C ARG A 248 -8.07 17.46 15.33
N GLU A 249 -7.86 18.14 16.47
CA GLU A 249 -6.91 19.24 16.58
C GLU A 249 -5.46 18.80 16.41
N GLU A 250 -5.06 17.67 17.01
CA GLU A 250 -3.71 17.15 16.83
C GLU A 250 -3.49 16.67 15.37
N ALA A 251 -4.49 16.03 14.76
CA ALA A 251 -4.44 15.67 13.34
C ALA A 251 -4.32 16.92 12.44
N ARG A 252 -5.08 17.98 12.72
CA ARG A 252 -5.02 19.25 11.98
C ARG A 252 -3.62 19.86 11.96
N LYS A 253 -2.93 19.90 13.11
CA LYS A 253 -1.56 20.43 13.21
C LYS A 253 -0.60 19.64 12.33
N VAL A 254 -0.75 18.33 12.28
CA VAL A 254 0.06 17.43 11.44
C VAL A 254 -0.21 17.66 9.96
N MET A 255 -1.49 17.80 9.55
CA MET A 255 -1.86 18.13 8.17
C MET A 255 -1.28 19.47 7.75
N GLN A 256 -1.42 20.50 8.63
CA GLN A 256 -0.89 21.83 8.36
C GLN A 256 0.63 21.83 8.17
N PHE A 257 1.36 21.15 9.07
CA PHE A 257 2.81 21.01 8.94
C PHE A 257 3.21 20.47 7.57
N ALA A 258 2.61 19.38 7.12
CA ALA A 258 2.93 18.79 5.84
C ALA A 258 2.52 19.67 4.65
N CYS A 259 1.37 20.35 4.73
CA CYS A 259 0.89 21.25 3.69
C CYS A 259 1.75 22.51 3.56
N ASP A 260 2.24 23.06 4.67
CA ASP A 260 3.17 24.21 4.65
C ASP A 260 4.52 23.88 3.98
N HIS A 261 4.86 22.59 3.90
CA HIS A 261 6.07 22.09 3.20
C HIS A 261 5.82 21.63 1.75
N GLN A 262 4.59 21.77 1.22
CA GLN A 262 4.34 21.49 -0.19
C GLN A 262 5.04 22.51 -1.07
N ARG A 263 5.78 22.03 -2.05
CA ARG A 263 6.49 22.87 -3.01
C ARG A 263 5.52 23.66 -3.90
N PRO A 264 5.99 24.78 -4.49
CA PRO A 264 5.18 25.56 -5.44
C PRO A 264 4.63 24.78 -6.62
N ASP A 265 5.32 23.73 -7.08
CA ASP A 265 4.86 22.84 -8.15
C ASP A 265 3.87 21.75 -7.71
N GLY A 266 3.61 21.61 -6.42
CA GLY A 266 2.69 20.63 -5.84
C GLY A 266 3.36 19.38 -5.27
N ALA A 267 4.65 19.21 -5.46
CA ALA A 267 5.39 18.07 -4.93
C ALA A 267 5.61 18.16 -3.42
N TRP A 268 5.82 17.00 -2.81
CA TRP A 268 6.45 16.85 -1.50
C TRP A 268 7.74 16.06 -1.64
N THR A 269 8.82 16.55 -1.05
CA THR A 269 9.98 15.71 -0.79
C THR A 269 9.62 14.61 0.21
N TYR A 270 10.46 13.58 0.35
CA TYR A 270 10.21 12.50 1.33
C TYR A 270 10.15 13.03 2.78
N GLY A 271 10.97 14.02 3.10
CA GLY A 271 10.99 14.67 4.41
C GLY A 271 11.84 15.93 4.41
N THR A 272 12.04 16.54 5.58
CA THR A 272 12.71 17.84 5.73
C THR A 272 14.25 17.76 5.67
N LEU A 273 14.83 16.60 6.03
CA LEU A 273 16.28 16.46 6.15
C LEU A 273 16.99 16.57 4.78
N PRO A 274 18.24 17.05 4.72
CA PRO A 274 18.96 17.22 3.45
C PRO A 274 19.05 15.96 2.58
N TYR A 275 19.10 14.79 3.22
CA TYR A 275 19.13 13.49 2.54
C TYR A 275 17.73 12.89 2.31
N HIS A 276 16.67 13.67 2.49
CA HIS A 276 15.27 13.29 2.23
C HIS A 276 14.67 14.08 1.04
N GLN A 277 15.49 14.71 0.20
CA GLN A 277 15.02 15.64 -0.82
C GLN A 277 14.58 14.98 -2.14
N TRP A 278 14.42 13.66 -2.19
CA TRP A 278 13.82 13.02 -3.36
C TRP A 278 12.28 13.07 -3.31
N VAL A 279 11.68 13.01 -4.50
CA VAL A 279 10.24 12.91 -4.70
C VAL A 279 9.94 11.58 -5.36
N ASP A 280 9.06 10.79 -4.78
CA ASP A 280 8.68 9.48 -5.32
C ASP A 280 7.17 9.27 -5.38
N ASN A 281 6.78 8.30 -6.17
CA ASN A 281 5.40 8.00 -6.53
C ASN A 281 4.53 7.68 -5.31
N PHE A 282 4.88 6.63 -4.57
CA PHE A 282 3.96 6.10 -3.57
C PHE A 282 3.91 6.96 -2.29
N HIS A 283 4.99 7.68 -1.93
CA HIS A 283 4.90 8.63 -0.82
C HIS A 283 4.08 9.87 -1.20
N THR A 284 4.13 10.32 -2.47
CA THR A 284 3.22 11.36 -2.97
C THR A 284 1.76 10.90 -2.89
N GLY A 285 1.46 9.67 -3.34
CA GLY A 285 0.12 9.08 -3.23
C GLY A 285 -0.35 8.99 -1.77
N PHE A 286 0.51 8.54 -0.83
CA PHE A 286 0.18 8.51 0.60
C PHE A 286 -0.16 9.88 1.17
N ASN A 287 0.61 10.91 0.81
CA ASN A 287 0.34 12.27 1.28
C ASN A 287 -1.06 12.73 0.84
N LEU A 288 -1.39 12.53 -0.45
CA LEU A 288 -2.70 12.87 -1.02
C LEU A 288 -3.84 12.14 -0.31
N GLU A 289 -3.69 10.80 -0.15
CA GLU A 289 -4.70 9.98 0.52
C GLU A 289 -4.91 10.40 1.99
N CYS A 290 -3.82 10.64 2.72
CA CYS A 290 -3.91 10.99 4.13
C CYS A 290 -4.62 12.33 4.35
N ILE A 291 -4.30 13.35 3.54
CA ILE A 291 -4.93 14.66 3.64
C ILE A 291 -6.41 14.58 3.22
N HIS A 292 -6.73 13.87 2.14
CA HIS A 292 -8.10 13.67 1.69
C HIS A 292 -8.96 12.92 2.72
N GLU A 293 -8.44 11.80 3.26
CA GLU A 293 -9.16 11.02 4.27
C GLU A 293 -9.33 11.79 5.59
N TYR A 294 -8.34 12.61 5.98
CA TYR A 294 -8.52 13.54 7.10
C TYR A 294 -9.72 14.46 6.89
N GLN A 295 -9.81 15.12 5.72
CA GLN A 295 -10.95 15.99 5.39
C GLN A 295 -12.28 15.23 5.47
N LYS A 296 -12.32 14.03 4.89
CA LYS A 296 -13.50 13.16 4.92
C LYS A 296 -13.96 12.83 6.33
N TYR A 297 -13.03 12.55 7.25
CA TYR A 297 -13.35 12.13 8.61
C TYR A 297 -13.69 13.30 9.54
N THR A 298 -13.14 14.48 9.29
CA THR A 298 -13.27 15.64 10.18
C THR A 298 -14.19 16.74 9.66
N GLY A 299 -14.50 16.74 8.35
CA GLY A 299 -15.23 17.82 7.70
C GLY A 299 -14.39 19.08 7.45
N ASP A 300 -13.07 19.04 7.68
CA ASP A 300 -12.17 20.18 7.53
C ASP A 300 -11.59 20.26 6.12
N GLU A 301 -12.22 21.02 5.22
CA GLU A 301 -11.87 21.12 3.81
C GLU A 301 -10.75 22.11 3.47
N ARG A 302 -10.11 22.75 4.46
CA ARG A 302 -9.09 23.78 4.23
C ARG A 302 -7.87 23.30 3.42
N PHE A 303 -7.63 22.01 3.37
CA PHE A 303 -6.49 21.41 2.67
C PHE A 303 -6.78 21.01 1.22
N GLN A 304 -8.01 21.22 0.73
CA GLN A 304 -8.39 20.86 -0.64
C GLN A 304 -7.45 21.46 -1.72
N PRO A 305 -7.01 22.73 -1.64
CA PRO A 305 -6.08 23.29 -2.63
C PRO A 305 -4.74 22.55 -2.72
N TYR A 306 -4.25 22.00 -1.60
CA TYR A 306 -3.02 21.21 -1.57
C TYR A 306 -3.20 19.84 -2.23
N ILE A 307 -4.37 19.21 -2.02
CA ILE A 307 -4.73 17.96 -2.69
C ILE A 307 -4.78 18.15 -4.21
N GLU A 308 -5.48 19.19 -4.71
CA GLU A 308 -5.61 19.44 -6.13
C GLU A 308 -4.25 19.68 -6.81
N LYS A 309 -3.42 20.50 -6.17
CA LYS A 309 -2.10 20.83 -6.67
C LYS A 309 -1.17 19.60 -6.67
N GLY A 310 -1.16 18.83 -5.57
CA GLY A 310 -0.36 17.62 -5.46
C GLY A 310 -0.85 16.50 -6.36
N PHE A 311 -2.16 16.35 -6.57
CA PHE A 311 -2.73 15.36 -7.47
C PHE A 311 -2.37 15.66 -8.94
N ARG A 312 -2.41 16.93 -9.36
CA ARG A 312 -1.95 17.33 -10.69
C ARG A 312 -0.49 16.94 -10.89
N TYR A 313 0.38 17.30 -9.94
CA TYR A 313 1.78 16.91 -9.99
C TYR A 313 1.95 15.39 -10.08
N TYR A 314 1.17 14.62 -9.31
CA TYR A 314 1.21 13.16 -9.27
C TYR A 314 0.92 12.55 -10.64
N ILE A 315 -0.17 12.97 -11.28
CA ILE A 315 -0.58 12.43 -12.58
C ILE A 315 0.42 12.82 -13.68
N GLU A 316 0.88 14.07 -13.70
CA GLU A 316 1.76 14.59 -14.76
C GLU A 316 3.19 14.04 -14.69
N ASN A 317 3.69 13.69 -13.50
CA ASN A 317 5.11 13.38 -13.34
C ASN A 317 5.44 11.90 -13.15
N PHE A 318 4.49 11.04 -12.74
CA PHE A 318 4.78 9.66 -12.37
C PHE A 318 4.31 8.59 -13.35
N PHE A 319 3.69 8.97 -14.45
CA PHE A 319 3.19 8.02 -15.46
C PHE A 319 3.59 8.48 -16.84
N THR A 320 4.01 7.53 -17.69
CA THR A 320 4.28 7.83 -19.10
C THR A 320 3.00 7.67 -19.93
N GLU A 321 3.01 8.15 -21.16
CA GLU A 321 1.89 7.99 -22.09
C GLU A 321 1.57 6.53 -22.38
N GLU A 322 2.58 5.64 -22.34
CA GLU A 322 2.44 4.20 -22.50
C GLU A 322 1.95 3.49 -21.23
N GLY A 323 1.74 4.21 -20.12
CA GLY A 323 1.29 3.66 -18.85
C GLY A 323 2.41 3.04 -18.00
N ILE A 324 3.68 3.42 -18.20
CA ILE A 324 4.78 2.96 -17.33
C ILE A 324 4.76 3.77 -16.03
N PRO A 325 4.57 3.13 -14.86
CA PRO A 325 4.61 3.85 -13.59
C PRO A 325 6.04 4.07 -13.13
N LYS A 326 6.44 5.31 -12.95
CA LYS A 326 7.77 5.72 -12.50
C LYS A 326 7.87 5.59 -10.98
N TYR A 327 9.04 5.19 -10.47
CA TYR A 327 9.33 5.26 -9.04
C TYR A 327 9.64 6.70 -8.62
N TYR A 328 10.57 7.37 -9.33
CA TYR A 328 10.92 8.77 -9.12
C TYR A 328 10.33 9.67 -10.21
N ASP A 329 10.07 10.92 -9.89
CA ASP A 329 9.50 11.92 -10.80
C ASP A 329 10.35 12.13 -12.07
N LYS A 330 11.69 12.07 -11.95
CA LYS A 330 12.66 12.41 -13.00
C LYS A 330 13.19 11.24 -13.81
N SER A 331 12.81 10.00 -13.49
CA SER A 331 13.34 8.83 -14.19
C SER A 331 12.32 7.72 -14.32
N VAL A 332 12.31 7.03 -15.47
CA VAL A 332 11.41 5.90 -15.70
C VAL A 332 11.82 4.69 -14.88
N TYR A 333 13.13 4.44 -14.75
CA TYR A 333 13.65 3.28 -14.03
C TYR A 333 14.33 3.66 -12.72
N PRO A 334 14.25 2.81 -11.68
CA PRO A 334 13.51 1.53 -11.65
C PRO A 334 12.01 1.76 -11.63
N VAL A 335 11.23 0.81 -12.19
CA VAL A 335 9.79 0.69 -11.92
C VAL A 335 9.63 -0.21 -10.70
N ASP A 336 9.09 0.30 -9.63
CA ASP A 336 8.76 -0.46 -8.43
C ASP A 336 7.29 -0.85 -8.46
N ILE A 337 6.97 -2.09 -8.11
CA ILE A 337 5.60 -2.61 -8.13
C ILE A 337 4.63 -1.85 -7.20
N HIS A 338 5.15 -1.13 -6.24
CA HIS A 338 4.36 -0.28 -5.36
C HIS A 338 3.74 0.92 -6.12
N SER A 339 4.44 1.44 -7.13
CA SER A 339 3.98 2.61 -7.90
C SER A 339 2.64 2.39 -8.63
N PRO A 340 2.43 1.30 -9.39
CA PRO A 340 1.13 1.05 -10.01
C PRO A 340 0.04 0.75 -8.97
N ALA A 341 0.37 0.05 -7.88
CA ALA A 341 -0.58 -0.23 -6.82
C ALA A 341 -1.04 1.07 -6.14
N GLN A 342 -0.13 2.00 -5.92
CA GLN A 342 -0.44 3.28 -5.31
C GLN A 342 -1.35 4.15 -6.19
N LEU A 343 -1.15 4.14 -7.52
CA LEU A 343 -2.06 4.87 -8.42
C LEU A 343 -3.51 4.45 -8.20
N ILE A 344 -3.76 3.15 -8.24
CA ILE A 344 -5.13 2.61 -8.12
C ILE A 344 -5.74 2.96 -6.76
N ALA A 345 -4.97 2.77 -5.68
CA ALA A 345 -5.42 3.13 -4.33
C ALA A 345 -5.75 4.62 -4.22
N THR A 346 -4.87 5.49 -4.72
CA THR A 346 -5.06 6.94 -4.70
C THR A 346 -6.28 7.37 -5.52
N LEU A 347 -6.43 6.87 -6.75
CA LEU A 347 -7.60 7.17 -7.59
C LEU A 347 -8.91 6.74 -6.91
N TYR A 348 -8.93 5.54 -6.34
CA TYR A 348 -10.13 5.03 -5.67
C TYR A 348 -10.49 5.87 -4.44
N LYS A 349 -9.52 6.13 -3.56
CA LYS A 349 -9.76 6.88 -2.31
C LYS A 349 -10.16 8.33 -2.56
N LEU A 350 -9.58 8.97 -3.57
CA LEU A 350 -9.94 10.33 -3.96
C LEU A 350 -11.24 10.41 -4.81
N GLY A 351 -11.87 9.27 -5.13
CA GLY A 351 -13.07 9.23 -5.96
C GLY A 351 -12.83 9.64 -7.42
N ARG A 352 -11.61 9.41 -7.95
CA ARG A 352 -11.19 9.87 -9.29
C ARG A 352 -10.96 8.73 -10.29
N VAL A 353 -11.41 7.51 -9.97
CA VAL A 353 -11.22 6.33 -10.85
C VAL A 353 -11.86 6.56 -12.21
N ASP A 354 -13.10 7.05 -12.26
CA ASP A 354 -13.82 7.22 -13.53
C ASP A 354 -13.20 8.30 -14.42
N GLN A 355 -12.68 9.38 -13.82
CA GLN A 355 -12.00 10.45 -14.54
C GLN A 355 -10.65 10.02 -15.14
N HIS A 356 -9.99 9.04 -14.53
CA HIS A 356 -8.66 8.55 -14.90
C HIS A 356 -8.64 7.06 -15.24
N ARG A 357 -9.78 6.50 -15.67
CA ARG A 357 -9.93 5.07 -15.97
C ARG A 357 -8.95 4.60 -17.04
N ASP A 358 -8.80 5.36 -18.11
CA ASP A 358 -7.87 5.03 -19.21
C ASP A 358 -6.42 4.94 -18.71
N LEU A 359 -6.00 5.86 -17.84
CA LEU A 359 -4.68 5.80 -17.22
C LEU A 359 -4.54 4.58 -16.31
N ALA A 360 -5.53 4.31 -15.47
CA ALA A 360 -5.55 3.16 -14.58
C ALA A 360 -5.42 1.84 -15.35
N GLU A 361 -6.18 1.69 -16.43
CA GLU A 361 -6.15 0.49 -17.29
C GLU A 361 -4.84 0.33 -18.05
N LYS A 362 -4.29 1.41 -18.59
CA LYS A 362 -2.96 1.40 -19.23
C LYS A 362 -1.88 0.96 -18.24
N VAL A 363 -1.86 1.55 -17.03
CA VAL A 363 -0.88 1.23 -16.00
C VAL A 363 -1.04 -0.21 -15.50
N LEU A 364 -2.26 -0.67 -15.24
CA LEU A 364 -2.51 -2.06 -14.83
C LEU A 364 -2.15 -3.06 -15.93
N SER A 365 -2.55 -2.80 -17.18
CA SER A 365 -2.21 -3.67 -18.32
C SER A 365 -0.70 -3.76 -18.52
N TRP A 366 0.00 -2.63 -18.46
CA TRP A 366 1.46 -2.63 -18.54
C TRP A 366 2.08 -3.43 -17.38
N THR A 367 1.60 -3.24 -16.16
CA THR A 367 2.10 -3.90 -14.96
C THR A 367 1.89 -5.40 -15.01
N ILE A 368 0.70 -5.86 -15.37
CA ILE A 368 0.37 -7.29 -15.51
C ILE A 368 1.27 -7.93 -16.56
N ASN A 369 1.38 -7.34 -17.75
CA ASN A 369 2.16 -7.90 -18.85
C ASN A 369 3.68 -7.92 -18.57
N ASN A 370 4.20 -7.00 -17.76
CA ASN A 370 5.63 -6.84 -17.54
C ASN A 370 6.12 -7.31 -16.17
N MET A 371 5.25 -7.38 -15.16
CA MET A 371 5.65 -7.62 -13.78
C MET A 371 4.88 -8.74 -13.08
N GLN A 372 3.91 -9.41 -13.71
CA GLN A 372 3.26 -10.58 -13.13
C GLN A 372 3.88 -11.88 -13.65
N SER A 373 4.15 -12.79 -12.72
CA SER A 373 4.61 -14.15 -13.01
C SER A 373 3.45 -15.04 -13.49
N ARG A 374 3.72 -16.03 -14.33
CA ARG A 374 2.77 -17.11 -14.65
C ARG A 374 2.27 -17.89 -13.42
N LYS A 375 2.96 -17.78 -12.27
CA LYS A 375 2.55 -18.36 -10.98
C LYS A 375 1.60 -17.46 -10.18
N GLY A 376 1.19 -16.31 -10.73
CA GLY A 376 0.24 -15.37 -10.15
C GLY A 376 0.85 -14.22 -9.34
N TYR A 377 2.07 -14.34 -8.82
CA TYR A 377 2.69 -13.29 -8.02
C TYR A 377 3.32 -12.18 -8.86
N PHE A 378 3.47 -10.99 -8.29
CA PHE A 378 4.14 -9.85 -8.90
C PHE A 378 5.62 -9.77 -8.52
N PHE A 379 6.43 -9.32 -9.49
CA PHE A 379 7.86 -9.05 -9.31
C PHE A 379 8.09 -7.78 -8.51
N TYR A 380 9.25 -7.70 -7.82
CA TYR A 380 9.60 -6.54 -7.00
C TYR A 380 9.88 -5.30 -7.83
N GLN A 381 10.85 -5.34 -8.73
CA GLN A 381 11.28 -4.18 -9.52
C GLN A 381 11.69 -4.56 -10.94
N LYS A 382 11.26 -3.75 -11.90
CA LYS A 382 11.78 -3.77 -13.27
C LYS A 382 12.82 -2.67 -13.43
N LYS A 383 14.02 -3.05 -13.82
CA LYS A 383 15.13 -2.15 -14.08
C LYS A 383 15.49 -2.16 -15.57
N ARG A 384 16.26 -1.19 -16.02
CA ARG A 384 16.64 -1.08 -17.44
C ARG A 384 17.42 -2.32 -17.94
N LEU A 385 18.34 -2.85 -17.13
CA LEU A 385 19.20 -3.98 -17.50
C LEU A 385 18.84 -5.26 -16.73
N LEU A 386 18.78 -5.21 -15.42
CA LEU A 386 18.65 -6.38 -14.55
C LEU A 386 17.51 -6.22 -13.56
N SER A 387 16.37 -6.85 -13.86
CA SER A 387 15.16 -6.77 -13.03
C SER A 387 15.21 -7.74 -11.84
N SER A 388 14.57 -7.39 -10.74
CA SER A 388 14.38 -8.27 -9.58
C SER A 388 13.01 -8.94 -9.65
N HIS A 389 12.99 -10.24 -9.91
CA HIS A 389 11.77 -11.04 -9.95
C HIS A 389 11.42 -11.66 -8.60
N ILE A 390 12.02 -11.17 -7.51
CA ILE A 390 11.79 -11.68 -6.17
C ILE A 390 10.36 -11.38 -5.75
N CYS A 391 9.69 -12.40 -5.18
CA CYS A 391 8.36 -12.30 -4.61
C CYS A 391 8.44 -11.79 -3.17
N TYR A 392 8.06 -10.54 -2.93
CA TYR A 392 7.96 -9.96 -1.59
C TYR A 392 6.50 -9.85 -1.18
N MET A 393 6.11 -10.52 -0.10
CA MET A 393 4.71 -10.61 0.30
C MET A 393 4.13 -9.24 0.66
N ARG A 394 4.71 -8.53 1.62
CA ARG A 394 4.22 -7.21 2.02
C ARG A 394 4.40 -6.16 0.93
N TRP A 395 5.59 -6.10 0.32
CA TRP A 395 5.95 -5.01 -0.57
C TRP A 395 5.28 -5.09 -1.95
N ALA A 396 5.13 -6.29 -2.49
CA ALA A 396 4.58 -6.49 -3.81
C ALA A 396 3.17 -7.09 -3.77
N GLN A 397 3.01 -8.26 -3.15
CA GLN A 397 1.75 -9.01 -3.25
C GLN A 397 0.61 -8.33 -2.51
N ALA A 398 0.83 -7.90 -1.26
CA ALA A 398 -0.21 -7.25 -0.48
C ALA A 398 -0.66 -5.92 -1.11
N TRP A 399 0.28 -5.13 -1.65
CA TRP A 399 -0.05 -3.88 -2.33
C TRP A 399 -0.82 -4.08 -3.63
N MET A 400 -0.40 -5.03 -4.47
CA MET A 400 -1.13 -5.33 -5.70
C MET A 400 -2.50 -5.97 -5.41
N PHE A 401 -2.59 -6.83 -4.40
CA PHE A 401 -3.87 -7.41 -3.95
C PHE A 401 -4.85 -6.30 -3.51
N TYR A 402 -4.38 -5.37 -2.67
CA TYR A 402 -5.14 -4.22 -2.21
C TYR A 402 -5.59 -3.32 -3.37
N ALA A 403 -4.69 -2.98 -4.27
CA ALA A 403 -4.98 -2.12 -5.42
C ALA A 403 -5.97 -2.78 -6.39
N LEU A 404 -5.74 -4.04 -6.76
CA LEU A 404 -6.60 -4.75 -7.68
C LEU A 404 -8.00 -4.98 -7.09
N SER A 405 -8.13 -5.20 -5.76
CA SER A 405 -9.44 -5.26 -5.12
C SER A 405 -10.22 -3.95 -5.28
N TYR A 406 -9.59 -2.79 -5.11
CA TYR A 406 -10.22 -1.49 -5.35
C TYR A 406 -10.66 -1.31 -6.80
N TYR A 407 -9.80 -1.69 -7.75
CA TYR A 407 -10.14 -1.58 -9.16
C TYR A 407 -11.36 -2.45 -9.52
N ILE A 408 -11.37 -3.72 -9.08
CA ILE A 408 -12.43 -4.67 -9.37
C ILE A 408 -13.78 -4.18 -8.83
N ILE A 409 -13.84 -3.73 -7.60
CA ILE A 409 -15.10 -3.21 -7.02
C ILE A 409 -15.56 -1.91 -7.71
N SER A 410 -14.66 -1.16 -8.35
CA SER A 410 -15.00 0.04 -9.13
C SER A 410 -15.61 -0.27 -10.50
N LEU A 411 -15.55 -1.52 -10.97
CA LEU A 411 -16.09 -1.91 -12.27
C LEU A 411 -17.64 -1.92 -12.34
N ASN A 412 -18.34 -1.74 -11.21
CA ASN A 412 -19.81 -1.69 -11.09
C ASN A 412 -20.55 -2.87 -11.75
N THR A 413 -19.88 -3.95 -12.12
CA THR A 413 -20.43 -5.16 -12.69
C THR A 413 -20.28 -6.31 -11.72
N LYS A 414 -21.36 -7.06 -11.42
CA LYS A 414 -21.27 -8.28 -10.61
C LYS A 414 -20.70 -9.49 -11.39
N GLU A 415 -20.24 -9.27 -12.62
CA GLU A 415 -19.68 -10.35 -13.45
C GLU A 415 -18.38 -10.92 -12.86
N TRP A 416 -17.57 -10.07 -12.20
CA TRP A 416 -16.32 -10.50 -11.56
C TRP A 416 -16.52 -11.43 -10.35
N THR A 417 -17.71 -11.43 -9.70
CA THR A 417 -17.99 -12.29 -8.55
C THR A 417 -18.05 -13.77 -8.93
N LYS A 418 -18.32 -14.07 -10.19
CA LYS A 418 -18.38 -15.45 -10.71
C LYS A 418 -16.97 -15.99 -11.04
N GLU A 419 -15.96 -15.11 -11.09
CA GLU A 419 -14.61 -15.43 -11.52
C GLU A 419 -13.62 -15.52 -10.34
N LEU A 420 -14.03 -15.11 -9.12
CA LEU A 420 -13.24 -15.09 -7.89
C LEU A 420 -13.69 -16.16 -6.89
#